data_bdd1c641955d28537e315a1319fd18e4
#
_entry.id   bdd1c641955d28537e315a1319fd18e4
#
_cell.length_a   1.000
_cell.length_b   1.000
_cell.length_c   1.000
_cell.angle_alpha   90.00
_cell.angle_beta   90.00
_cell.angle_gamma   90.00
#
_symmetry.space_group_name_H-M   'P 1'
#
loop_
_entity.id
_entity.type
_entity.pdbx_description
1 polymer ?
#
loop_
_entity_poly.entity_id
_entity_poly.type
_entity_poly.pdbx_seq_one_letter_code
_entity_poly.pdbx_strand_id
1 'polypeptide(L)'
;MTMRLTADEQVWLDTYCQALKEQYLGMVERMVIYGSKARGDDHSDSDLDVLLIVKNEAAHLKRQLRRIGYELAATSDAVPSILAYTQDEWETRKKNGSPFQQAVERDAVPVL
;
A
#
# COMPACT_ATOMS: atom_id res chain seq x y z
N MET A 1 14.75 11.28 2.04
CA MET A 1 14.87 10.33 3.16
C MET A 1 14.71 8.92 2.66
N THR A 2 15.41 7.99 3.27
CA THR A 2 15.36 6.59 2.86
C THR A 2 14.28 5.85 3.63
N MET A 3 13.42 5.13 2.89
CA MET A 3 12.43 4.25 3.48
C MET A 3 13.12 3.17 4.31
N ARG A 4 12.56 2.85 5.49
CA ARG A 4 13.13 1.86 6.40
C ARG A 4 12.20 0.67 6.56
N LEU A 5 12.61 -0.45 5.97
CA LEU A 5 11.91 -1.73 6.11
C LEU A 5 12.84 -2.74 6.75
N THR A 6 12.28 -3.60 7.60
CA THR A 6 13.00 -4.78 8.08
C THR A 6 13.16 -5.78 6.94
N ALA A 7 14.02 -6.78 7.13
CA ALA A 7 14.18 -7.83 6.13
C ALA A 7 12.85 -8.57 5.87
N ASP A 8 12.08 -8.86 6.92
CA ASP A 8 10.78 -9.53 6.78
C ASP A 8 9.78 -8.67 6.05
N GLU A 9 9.75 -7.37 6.33
CA GLU A 9 8.88 -6.43 5.63
C GLU A 9 9.23 -6.36 4.15
N GLN A 10 10.50 -6.34 3.81
CA GLN A 10 10.93 -6.30 2.42
C GLN A 10 10.53 -7.58 1.67
N VAL A 11 10.71 -8.73 2.28
CA VAL A 11 10.30 -10.02 1.69
C VAL A 11 8.79 -10.04 1.48
N TRP A 12 8.01 -9.62 2.49
CA TRP A 12 6.57 -9.54 2.38
C TRP A 12 6.15 -8.63 1.22
N LEU A 13 6.75 -7.44 1.14
CA LEU A 13 6.42 -6.46 0.11
C LEU A 13 6.72 -7.00 -1.29
N ASP A 14 7.89 -7.60 -1.48
CA ASP A 14 8.28 -8.18 -2.76
C ASP A 14 7.32 -9.30 -3.18
N THR A 15 6.95 -10.15 -2.24
CA THR A 15 6.02 -11.26 -2.48
C THR A 15 4.64 -10.74 -2.84
N TYR A 16 4.17 -9.71 -2.12
CA TYR A 16 2.87 -9.10 -2.39
C TYR A 16 2.84 -8.45 -3.78
N CYS A 17 3.86 -7.66 -4.11
CA CYS A 17 3.98 -7.05 -5.43
C CYS A 17 3.96 -8.10 -6.54
N GLN A 18 4.69 -9.19 -6.35
CA GLN A 18 4.75 -10.28 -7.33
C GLN A 18 3.38 -10.93 -7.51
N ALA A 19 2.68 -11.20 -6.40
CA ALA A 19 1.34 -11.79 -6.44
C ALA A 19 0.34 -10.91 -7.20
N LEU A 20 0.39 -9.59 -6.94
CA LEU A 20 -0.49 -8.65 -7.63
C LEU A 20 -0.21 -8.58 -9.12
N LYS A 21 1.07 -8.58 -9.51
CA LYS A 21 1.46 -8.57 -10.92
C LYS A 21 1.04 -9.84 -11.64
N GLU A 22 1.17 -10.99 -10.99
CA GLU A 22 0.86 -12.28 -11.63
C GLU A 22 -0.64 -12.54 -11.71
N GLN A 23 -1.40 -12.19 -10.66
CA GLN A 23 -2.81 -12.56 -10.55
C GLN A 23 -3.76 -11.46 -11.02
N TYR A 24 -3.34 -10.21 -10.95
CA TYR A 24 -4.20 -9.04 -11.21
C TYR A 24 -3.52 -8.02 -12.10
N LEU A 25 -2.85 -8.50 -13.14
CA LEU A 25 -2.10 -7.65 -14.07
C LEU A 25 -2.97 -6.50 -14.58
N GLY A 26 -2.48 -5.28 -14.39
CA GLY A 26 -3.15 -4.08 -14.87
C GLY A 26 -4.29 -3.57 -14.03
N MET A 27 -4.65 -4.25 -12.92
CA MET A 27 -5.76 -3.81 -12.07
C MET A 27 -5.31 -2.81 -11.01
N VAL A 28 -4.07 -2.89 -10.54
CA VAL A 28 -3.50 -1.97 -9.55
C VAL A 28 -2.64 -0.95 -10.28
N GLU A 29 -3.03 0.32 -10.21
CA GLU A 29 -2.28 1.40 -10.87
C GLU A 29 -1.11 1.90 -10.05
N ARG A 30 -1.32 2.01 -8.73
CA ARG A 30 -0.29 2.48 -7.81
C ARG A 30 -0.31 1.61 -6.56
N MET A 31 0.87 1.34 -6.05
CA MET A 31 1.06 0.80 -4.71
C MET A 31 2.16 1.61 -4.08
N VAL A 32 1.87 2.20 -2.93
CA VAL A 32 2.84 3.05 -2.23
C VAL A 32 2.93 2.66 -0.77
N ILE A 33 4.11 2.88 -0.20
CA ILE A 33 4.32 2.88 1.25
C ILE A 33 4.25 4.32 1.70
N TYR A 34 3.57 4.58 2.81
CA TYR A 34 3.47 5.93 3.38
C TYR A 34 3.64 5.85 4.91
N GLY A 35 3.54 6.97 5.58
CA GLY A 35 3.66 7.02 7.04
C GLY A 35 5.10 6.91 7.51
N SER A 36 5.28 6.46 8.76
CA SER A 36 6.58 6.50 9.42
C SER A 36 7.65 5.64 8.75
N LYS A 37 7.29 4.47 8.23
CA LYS A 37 8.25 3.60 7.51
C LYS A 37 8.76 4.29 6.25
N ALA A 38 7.89 4.97 5.52
CA ALA A 38 8.28 5.71 4.31
C ALA A 38 9.21 6.87 4.65
N ARG A 39 8.95 7.57 5.75
CA ARG A 39 9.80 8.68 6.20
C ARG A 39 11.12 8.22 6.82
N GLY A 40 11.20 6.96 7.25
CA GLY A 40 12.38 6.43 7.92
C GLY A 40 12.51 6.86 9.38
N ASP A 41 11.42 7.31 10.01
CA ASP A 41 11.38 7.75 11.41
C ASP A 41 10.52 6.84 12.29
N ASP A 42 10.34 5.60 11.88
CA ASP A 42 9.50 4.63 12.56
C ASP A 42 10.17 4.06 13.81
N HIS A 43 9.34 3.43 14.64
CA HIS A 43 9.76 2.52 15.67
C HIS A 43 9.66 1.08 15.15
N SER A 44 10.38 0.15 15.75
CA SER A 44 10.45 -1.24 15.28
C SER A 44 9.08 -1.94 15.25
N ASP A 45 8.14 -1.48 16.06
CA ASP A 45 6.78 -2.04 16.15
C ASP A 45 5.75 -1.24 15.36
N SER A 46 6.17 -0.26 14.56
CA SER A 46 5.26 0.50 13.71
C SER A 46 4.67 -0.38 12.61
N ASP A 47 3.39 -0.15 12.28
CA ASP A 47 2.75 -0.83 11.16
C ASP A 47 3.38 -0.36 9.84
N LEU A 48 3.36 -1.25 8.86
CA LEU A 48 3.76 -0.92 7.51
C LEU A 48 2.53 -0.44 6.74
N ASP A 49 2.43 0.87 6.52
CA ASP A 49 1.27 1.49 5.89
C ASP A 49 1.37 1.37 4.37
N VAL A 50 0.38 0.71 3.77
CA VAL A 50 0.33 0.43 2.33
C VAL A 50 -0.95 0.99 1.75
N LEU A 51 -0.85 1.68 0.62
CA LEU A 51 -2.00 2.18 -0.12
C LEU A 51 -1.97 1.61 -1.53
N LEU A 52 -3.12 1.07 -1.94
CA LEU A 52 -3.36 0.63 -3.32
C LEU A 52 -4.31 1.62 -3.98
N ILE A 53 -3.98 2.03 -5.20
CA ILE A 53 -4.91 2.74 -6.08
C ILE A 53 -5.23 1.78 -7.20
N VAL A 54 -6.49 1.41 -7.31
CA VAL A 54 -6.95 0.44 -8.31
C VAL A 54 -7.72 1.15 -9.41
N LYS A 55 -7.77 0.54 -10.58
CA LYS A 55 -8.60 1.06 -11.67
C LYS A 55 -10.06 1.09 -11.24
N ASN A 56 -10.82 2.04 -11.77
CA ASN A 56 -12.25 2.19 -11.41
C ASN A 56 -13.04 0.91 -11.68
N GLU A 57 -12.77 0.23 -12.80
CA GLU A 57 -13.44 -1.02 -13.15
C GLU A 57 -13.04 -2.18 -12.22
N ALA A 58 -12.00 -2.02 -11.41
CA ALA A 58 -11.55 -3.03 -10.44
C ALA A 58 -12.04 -2.76 -9.02
N ALA A 59 -12.99 -1.84 -8.84
CA ALA A 59 -13.52 -1.47 -7.51
C ALA A 59 -13.98 -2.69 -6.71
N HIS A 60 -14.59 -3.66 -7.37
CA HIS A 60 -15.11 -4.88 -6.72
C HIS A 60 -14.00 -5.79 -6.22
N LEU A 61 -12.75 -5.57 -6.61
CA LEU A 61 -11.61 -6.38 -6.21
C LEU A 61 -10.86 -5.82 -4.98
N LYS A 62 -11.21 -4.63 -4.51
CA LYS A 62 -10.45 -3.96 -3.42
C LYS A 62 -10.24 -4.87 -2.21
N ARG A 63 -11.32 -5.51 -1.75
CA ARG A 63 -11.26 -6.38 -0.58
C ARG A 63 -10.35 -7.59 -0.84
N GLN A 64 -10.47 -8.21 -1.99
CA GLN A 64 -9.68 -9.37 -2.38
C GLN A 64 -8.19 -9.03 -2.50
N LEU A 65 -7.89 -7.88 -3.09
CA LEU A 65 -6.51 -7.43 -3.25
C LEU A 65 -5.84 -7.19 -1.88
N ARG A 66 -6.57 -6.60 -0.93
CA ARG A 66 -6.07 -6.42 0.44
C ARG A 66 -5.88 -7.76 1.15
N ARG A 67 -6.82 -8.67 0.94
CA ARG A 67 -6.80 -10.00 1.57
C ARG A 67 -5.51 -10.77 1.24
N ILE A 68 -5.05 -10.70 0.00
CA ILE A 68 -3.81 -11.35 -0.42
C ILE A 68 -2.65 -10.87 0.46
N GLY A 69 -2.53 -9.56 0.67
CA GLY A 69 -1.48 -8.99 1.50
C GLY A 69 -1.55 -9.46 2.95
N TYR A 70 -2.75 -9.51 3.52
CA TYR A 70 -2.93 -9.98 4.90
C TYR A 70 -2.66 -11.48 5.04
N GLU A 71 -3.05 -12.28 4.06
CA GLU A 71 -2.76 -13.72 4.08
C GLU A 71 -1.24 -13.98 4.02
N LEU A 72 -0.51 -13.23 3.21
CA LEU A 72 0.94 -13.33 3.15
C LEU A 72 1.59 -12.90 4.46
N ALA A 73 1.01 -11.93 5.15
CA ALA A 73 1.53 -11.45 6.43
C ALA A 73 1.32 -12.46 7.56
N ALA A 74 0.35 -13.36 7.42
CA ALA A 74 0.02 -14.33 8.48
C ALA A 74 1.18 -15.25 8.84
N THR A 75 2.10 -15.48 7.91
CA THR A 75 3.29 -16.32 8.12
C THR A 75 4.58 -15.49 8.08
N SER A 76 4.48 -14.20 8.35
CA SER A 76 5.59 -13.23 8.31
C SER A 76 5.58 -12.43 9.60
N ASP A 77 6.69 -11.77 9.91
CA ASP A 77 6.74 -10.80 11.00
C ASP A 77 6.28 -9.40 10.56
N ALA A 78 5.94 -9.22 9.29
CA ALA A 78 5.38 -7.97 8.80
C ALA A 78 3.98 -7.75 9.35
N VAL A 79 3.67 -6.51 9.71
CA VAL A 79 2.34 -6.09 10.19
C VAL A 79 1.85 -4.97 9.28
N PRO A 80 1.28 -5.32 8.11
CA PRO A 80 0.80 -4.30 7.18
C PRO A 80 -0.57 -3.76 7.58
N SER A 81 -0.79 -2.49 7.25
CA SER A 81 -2.09 -1.85 7.26
C SER A 81 -2.37 -1.43 5.82
N ILE A 82 -3.31 -2.10 5.16
CA ILE A 82 -3.54 -1.95 3.71
C ILE A 82 -4.86 -1.25 3.46
N LEU A 83 -4.80 -0.13 2.76
CA LEU A 83 -5.97 0.59 2.27
C LEU A 83 -6.03 0.50 0.75
N ALA A 84 -7.24 0.51 0.21
CA ALA A 84 -7.44 0.47 -1.24
C ALA A 84 -8.52 1.46 -1.64
N TYR A 85 -8.21 2.26 -2.65
CA TYR A 85 -9.12 3.24 -3.24
C TYR A 85 -9.12 3.06 -4.75
N THR A 86 -10.25 3.37 -5.40
CA THR A 86 -10.24 3.52 -6.85
C THR A 86 -9.59 4.85 -7.22
N GLN A 87 -9.22 4.99 -8.49
CA GLN A 87 -8.72 6.25 -9.04
C GLN A 87 -9.68 7.41 -8.75
N ASP A 88 -10.98 7.20 -8.98
CA ASP A 88 -12.00 8.23 -8.77
C ASP A 88 -12.14 8.58 -7.30
N GLU A 89 -12.13 7.60 -6.41
CA GLU A 89 -12.19 7.83 -4.97
C GLU A 89 -11.01 8.67 -4.50
N TRP A 90 -9.82 8.35 -4.98
CA TRP A 90 -8.60 9.07 -4.58
C TRP A 90 -8.61 10.51 -5.11
N GLU A 91 -9.02 10.69 -6.37
CA GLU A 91 -9.13 12.01 -7.00
C GLU A 91 -10.18 12.87 -6.28
N THR A 92 -11.29 12.28 -5.87
CA THR A 92 -12.32 12.98 -5.10
C THR A 92 -11.78 13.49 -3.77
N ARG A 93 -10.99 12.67 -3.08
CA ARG A 93 -10.34 13.09 -1.83
C ARG A 93 -9.40 14.27 -2.06
N LYS A 94 -8.66 14.24 -3.14
CA LYS A 94 -7.76 15.34 -3.53
C LYS A 94 -8.53 16.64 -3.76
N LYS A 95 -9.61 16.55 -4.53
CA LYS A 95 -10.45 17.72 -4.84
C LYS A 95 -11.08 18.32 -3.59
N ASN A 96 -11.44 17.48 -2.63
CA ASN A 96 -12.05 17.89 -1.38
C ASN A 96 -11.03 18.36 -0.34
N GLY A 97 -9.75 18.39 -0.66
CA GLY A 97 -8.70 18.86 0.24
C GLY A 97 -8.45 17.94 1.42
N SER A 98 -8.64 16.63 1.25
CA SER A 98 -8.44 15.65 2.31
C SER A 98 -7.04 15.73 2.92
N PRO A 99 -6.91 15.99 4.24
CA PRO A 99 -5.60 15.99 4.88
C PRO A 99 -4.89 14.64 4.79
N PHE A 100 -5.64 13.55 4.84
CA PHE A 100 -5.09 12.20 4.70
C PHE A 100 -4.47 12.02 3.31
N GLN A 101 -5.20 12.40 2.26
CA GLN A 101 -4.72 12.28 0.89
C GLN A 101 -3.43 13.11 0.70
N GLN A 102 -3.42 14.32 1.23
CA GLN A 102 -2.23 15.20 1.15
C GLN A 102 -1.03 14.61 1.89
N ALA A 103 -1.26 14.05 3.08
CA ALA A 103 -0.21 13.44 3.87
C ALA A 103 0.38 12.22 3.18
N VAL A 104 -0.46 11.38 2.58
CA VAL A 104 -0.01 10.21 1.82
C VAL A 104 0.87 10.65 0.65
N GLU A 105 0.39 11.60 -0.16
CA GLU A 105 1.14 12.03 -1.34
C GLU A 105 2.48 12.67 -0.97
N ARG A 106 2.54 13.36 0.18
CA ARG A 106 3.79 13.94 0.66
C ARG A 106 4.84 12.86 0.98
N ASP A 107 4.41 11.76 1.60
CA ASP A 107 5.31 10.72 2.11
C ASP A 107 5.45 9.52 1.17
N ALA A 108 4.62 9.42 0.14
CA ALA A 108 4.49 8.21 -0.68
C ALA A 108 5.80 7.78 -1.32
N VAL A 109 6.12 6.49 -1.16
CA VAL A 109 7.23 5.83 -1.87
C VAL A 109 6.60 4.76 -2.76
N PRO A 110 6.63 4.94 -4.08
CA PRO A 110 6.06 3.93 -4.99
C PRO A 110 6.87 2.64 -4.95
N VAL A 111 6.17 1.51 -4.94
CA VAL A 111 6.78 0.18 -4.87
C VAL A 111 6.30 -0.75 -5.98
N LEU A 112 5.41 -0.28 -6.83
CA LEU A 112 4.87 -1.06 -7.95
C LEU A 112 4.91 -0.21 -9.21
#